data_da9ca4e87ca5f0edef003d5bca44f16a
#
_entry.id   da9ca4e87ca5f0edef003d5bca44f16a
#
_cell.length_a   1.000
_cell.length_b   1.000
_cell.length_c   1.000
_cell.angle_alpha   90.00
_cell.angle_beta   90.00
_cell.angle_gamma   90.00
#
_symmetry.space_group_name_H-M   'P 1'
#
loop_
_entity.id
_entity.type
_entity.pdbx_description
1 polymer ?
#
loop_
_entity_poly.entity_id
_entity_poly.type
_entity_poly.pdbx_seq_one_letter_code
_entity_poly.pdbx_strand_id
1 'polypeptide(L)'
;VSASANIGIYSDLEAALEGVVKRLAADLDPRQIWLFGSRADGRARADSDFDLLVVCKADGAFGSTDHAFVRSPLRNLGVACDVVPCSAEDFEEERKYPYSFVGEIVERGRRVYESPAG
;
A
#
# COMPACT_ATOMS: atom_id res chain seq x y z
N VAL A 1 26.64 -13.50 -2.80
CA VAL A 1 26.30 -12.32 -2.02
C VAL A 1 24.79 -12.25 -1.87
N SER A 2 24.32 -12.17 -0.65
CA SER A 2 22.89 -12.04 -0.35
C SER A 2 22.44 -10.61 -0.69
N ALA A 3 21.26 -10.49 -1.26
CA ALA A 3 20.64 -9.18 -1.41
C ALA A 3 20.34 -8.61 -0.03
N SER A 4 20.49 -7.29 0.13
CA SER A 4 20.13 -6.62 1.36
C SER A 4 18.61 -6.61 1.52
N ALA A 5 18.15 -6.68 2.76
CA ALA A 5 16.72 -6.57 3.03
C ALA A 5 16.19 -5.19 2.61
N ASN A 6 14.96 -5.14 2.13
CA ASN A 6 14.29 -3.93 1.68
C ASN A 6 13.76 -3.16 2.89
N ILE A 7 14.66 -2.58 3.68
CA ILE A 7 14.31 -1.91 4.92
C ILE A 7 14.61 -0.40 4.95
N GLY A 8 15.37 0.09 3.97
CA GLY A 8 15.70 1.51 3.91
C GLY A 8 16.31 2.02 5.22
N ILE A 9 15.72 3.07 5.76
CA ILE A 9 16.18 3.69 7.02
C ILE A 9 15.72 2.93 8.27
N TYR A 10 14.95 1.87 8.11
CA TYR A 10 14.35 1.12 9.24
C TYR A 10 15.22 -0.05 9.68
N SER A 11 14.96 -0.58 10.87
CA SER A 11 15.80 -1.61 11.47
C SER A 11 15.50 -3.01 10.96
N ASP A 12 14.28 -3.27 10.52
CA ASP A 12 13.87 -4.57 9.99
C ASP A 12 12.65 -4.42 9.07
N LEU A 13 12.19 -5.53 8.49
CA LEU A 13 11.09 -5.52 7.53
C LEU A 13 9.76 -5.09 8.16
N GLU A 14 9.51 -5.49 9.40
CA GLU A 14 8.28 -5.10 10.09
C GLU A 14 8.26 -3.60 10.36
N ALA A 15 9.38 -3.05 10.84
CA ALA A 15 9.52 -1.62 11.06
C ALA A 15 9.41 -0.83 9.74
N ALA A 16 9.95 -1.37 8.65
CA ALA A 16 9.87 -0.74 7.34
C ALA A 16 8.42 -0.63 6.86
N LEU A 17 7.67 -1.72 6.94
CA LEU A 17 6.26 -1.70 6.55
C LEU A 17 5.47 -0.72 7.42
N GLU A 18 5.65 -0.78 8.74
CA GLU A 18 4.97 0.12 9.66
C GLU A 18 5.29 1.58 9.37
N GLY A 19 6.56 1.90 9.14
CA GLY A 19 7.00 3.27 8.83
C GLY A 19 6.45 3.79 7.51
N VAL A 20 6.44 2.95 6.48
CA VAL A 20 5.87 3.29 5.17
C VAL A 20 4.37 3.57 5.31
N VAL A 21 3.64 2.70 5.98
CA VAL A 21 2.20 2.86 6.18
C VAL A 21 1.90 4.13 6.97
N LYS A 22 2.64 4.41 8.03
CA LYS A 22 2.47 5.64 8.83
C LYS A 22 2.71 6.89 7.98
N ARG A 23 3.73 6.89 7.14
CA ARG A 23 4.03 8.04 6.29
C ARG A 23 2.92 8.26 5.27
N LEU A 24 2.45 7.19 4.61
CA LEU A 24 1.35 7.30 3.66
C LEU A 24 0.08 7.79 4.34
N ALA A 25 -0.23 7.25 5.52
CA ALA A 25 -1.42 7.66 6.27
C ALA A 25 -1.37 9.14 6.66
N ALA A 26 -0.21 9.62 7.14
CA ALA A 26 -0.06 11.00 7.57
C ALA A 26 -0.15 11.99 6.41
N ASP A 27 0.49 11.66 5.29
CA ASP A 27 0.63 12.61 4.18
C ASP A 27 -0.56 12.57 3.21
N LEU A 28 -1.20 11.42 3.03
CA LEU A 28 -2.28 11.24 2.06
C LEU A 28 -3.66 11.22 2.68
N ASP A 29 -3.76 10.97 3.97
CA ASP A 29 -5.04 10.81 4.69
C ASP A 29 -5.99 9.86 3.95
N PRO A 30 -5.57 8.63 3.66
CA PRO A 30 -6.39 7.69 2.90
C PRO A 30 -7.47 7.06 3.78
N ARG A 31 -8.45 6.43 3.11
CA ARG A 31 -9.45 5.63 3.80
C ARG A 31 -8.88 4.32 4.30
N GLN A 32 -8.14 3.62 3.45
CA GLN A 32 -7.54 2.32 3.75
C GLN A 32 -6.24 2.15 2.99
N ILE A 33 -5.36 1.29 3.53
CA ILE A 33 -4.16 0.81 2.84
C ILE A 33 -4.14 -0.70 2.95
N TRP A 34 -3.93 -1.38 1.82
CA TRP A 34 -3.87 -2.83 1.74
C TRP A 34 -2.51 -3.28 1.26
N LEU A 35 -1.93 -4.27 1.94
CA LEU A 35 -0.74 -4.97 1.48
C LEU A 35 -1.17 -6.15 0.61
N PHE A 36 -0.58 -6.27 -0.59
CA PHE A 36 -0.90 -7.37 -1.49
C PHE A 36 0.38 -7.95 -2.10
N GLY A 37 0.23 -8.88 -3.00
CA GLY A 37 1.35 -9.52 -3.68
C GLY A 37 2.14 -10.45 -2.77
N SER A 38 3.43 -10.62 -3.07
CA SER A 38 4.26 -11.63 -2.41
C SER A 38 4.39 -11.44 -0.90
N ARG A 39 4.38 -10.19 -0.42
CA ARG A 39 4.47 -9.89 1.01
C ARG A 39 3.21 -10.29 1.78
N ALA A 40 2.08 -10.32 1.10
CA ALA A 40 0.81 -10.71 1.73
C ALA A 40 0.60 -12.23 1.73
N ASP A 41 1.13 -12.93 0.71
CA ASP A 41 0.87 -14.37 0.56
C ASP A 41 2.05 -15.26 0.98
N GLY A 42 3.07 -14.70 1.60
CA GLY A 42 4.17 -15.47 2.17
C GLY A 42 5.25 -15.91 1.19
N ARG A 43 5.23 -15.42 -0.05
CA ARG A 43 6.24 -15.75 -1.06
C ARG A 43 7.38 -14.75 -1.14
N ALA A 44 7.35 -13.69 -0.33
CA ALA A 44 8.34 -12.62 -0.41
C ALA A 44 9.71 -13.07 0.06
N ARG A 45 10.75 -12.51 -0.58
CA ARG A 45 12.12 -12.59 -0.09
C ARG A 45 12.45 -11.29 0.65
N ALA A 46 13.59 -11.28 1.35
CA ALA A 46 13.98 -10.11 2.14
C ALA A 46 14.08 -8.83 1.31
N ASP A 47 14.46 -8.94 0.03
CA ASP A 47 14.62 -7.80 -0.88
C ASP A 47 13.38 -7.51 -1.72
N SER A 48 12.28 -8.24 -1.53
CA SER A 48 11.05 -8.00 -2.30
C SER A 48 10.44 -6.65 -2.01
N ASP A 49 9.81 -6.04 -3.02
CA ASP A 49 9.06 -4.80 -2.85
C ASP A 49 7.83 -5.01 -1.98
N PHE A 50 7.39 -3.94 -1.34
CA PHE A 50 6.08 -3.91 -0.70
C PHE A 50 5.06 -3.41 -1.72
N ASP A 51 4.02 -4.20 -1.97
CA ASP A 51 2.93 -3.83 -2.86
C ASP A 51 1.77 -3.32 -2.03
N LEU A 52 1.43 -2.04 -2.20
CA LEU A 52 0.43 -1.36 -1.37
C LEU A 52 -0.64 -0.73 -2.24
N LEU A 53 -1.90 -0.99 -1.92
CA LEU A 53 -3.05 -0.31 -2.50
C LEU A 53 -3.49 0.76 -1.52
N VAL A 54 -3.52 2.02 -1.97
CA VAL A 54 -3.93 3.16 -1.14
C VAL A 54 -5.28 3.63 -1.65
N VAL A 55 -6.31 3.48 -0.81
CA VAL A 55 -7.68 3.82 -1.18
C VAL A 55 -8.01 5.21 -0.67
N CYS A 56 -8.41 6.10 -1.57
CA CYS A 56 -8.76 7.47 -1.24
C CYS A 56 -10.10 7.54 -0.53
N LYS A 57 -10.26 8.53 0.35
CA LYS A 57 -11.58 8.87 0.91
C LYS A 57 -12.47 9.43 -0.19
N ALA A 58 -13.78 9.36 0.00
CA ALA A 58 -14.77 9.80 -0.99
C ALA A 58 -14.55 11.24 -1.45
N ASP A 59 -14.12 12.12 -0.54
CA ASP A 59 -13.83 13.53 -0.81
C ASP A 59 -12.33 13.83 -0.78
N GLY A 60 -11.52 12.82 -1.02
CA GLY A 60 -10.07 12.93 -0.85
C GLY A 60 -9.35 13.56 -2.05
N ALA A 61 -8.03 13.64 -1.91
CA ALA A 61 -7.17 14.45 -2.77
C ALA A 61 -6.64 13.73 -4.01
N PHE A 62 -6.89 12.42 -4.17
CA PHE A 62 -6.34 11.69 -5.30
C PHE A 62 -7.32 10.67 -5.88
N GLY A 63 -7.10 10.30 -7.12
CA GLY A 63 -7.87 9.28 -7.82
C GLY A 63 -7.00 8.13 -8.28
N SER A 64 -7.59 7.18 -8.99
CA SER A 64 -6.94 5.92 -9.39
C SER A 64 -5.79 6.08 -10.37
N THR A 65 -5.58 7.27 -10.94
CA THR A 65 -4.48 7.52 -11.88
C THR A 65 -3.31 8.29 -11.26
N ASP A 66 -3.40 8.67 -9.99
CA ASP A 66 -2.42 9.56 -9.35
C ASP A 66 -1.24 8.81 -8.73
N HIS A 67 -0.56 7.99 -9.54
CA HIS A 67 0.53 7.12 -9.08
C HIS A 67 1.72 7.90 -8.50
N ALA A 68 2.13 8.98 -9.17
CA ALA A 68 3.25 9.77 -8.69
C ALA A 68 2.92 10.47 -7.37
N PHE A 69 1.70 10.97 -7.24
CA PHE A 69 1.25 11.66 -6.04
C PHE A 69 1.28 10.75 -4.81
N VAL A 70 0.70 9.55 -4.93
CA VAL A 70 0.63 8.64 -3.77
C VAL A 70 1.98 8.05 -3.39
N ARG A 71 2.94 8.04 -4.31
CA ARG A 71 4.29 7.56 -4.04
C ARG A 71 5.19 8.63 -3.43
N SER A 72 4.85 9.91 -3.62
CA SER A 72 5.70 11.02 -3.21
C SER A 72 6.06 11.03 -1.72
N PRO A 73 5.18 10.60 -0.78
CA PRO A 73 5.56 10.62 0.64
C PRO A 73 6.71 9.67 0.99
N LEU A 74 6.99 8.68 0.16
CA LEU A 74 7.99 7.65 0.44
C LEU A 74 9.40 8.04 -0.01
N ARG A 75 9.56 9.22 -0.60
CA ARG A 75 10.85 9.75 -0.96
C ARG A 75 11.76 9.76 0.28
N ASN A 76 13.01 9.42 0.14
CA ASN A 76 14.00 9.44 1.21
C ASN A 76 13.88 8.35 2.28
N LEU A 77 12.93 7.43 2.18
CA LEU A 77 12.85 6.31 3.12
C LEU A 77 13.74 5.13 2.70
N GLY A 78 14.09 5.05 1.42
CA GLY A 78 14.94 3.98 0.92
C GLY A 78 14.28 2.63 0.84
N VAL A 79 12.95 2.56 1.03
CA VAL A 79 12.19 1.30 0.96
C VAL A 79 11.55 1.21 -0.42
N ALA A 80 11.77 0.10 -1.10
CA ALA A 80 11.18 -0.12 -2.42
C ALA A 80 9.73 -0.55 -2.26
N CYS A 81 8.81 0.26 -2.77
CA CYS A 81 7.38 0.03 -2.70
C CYS A 81 6.74 0.28 -4.05
N ASP A 82 5.77 -0.55 -4.40
CA ASP A 82 4.87 -0.31 -5.52
C ASP A 82 3.54 0.17 -4.92
N VAL A 83 3.27 1.47 -5.03
CA VAL A 83 2.09 2.08 -4.42
C VAL A 83 1.07 2.37 -5.51
N VAL A 84 -0.08 1.73 -5.41
CA VAL A 84 -1.16 1.84 -6.39
C VAL A 84 -2.29 2.65 -5.79
N PRO A 85 -2.65 3.79 -6.40
CA PRO A 85 -3.80 4.58 -5.92
C PRO A 85 -5.12 3.98 -6.37
N CYS A 86 -6.17 4.20 -5.59
CA CYS A 86 -7.51 3.77 -5.93
C CYS A 86 -8.50 4.77 -5.37
N SER A 87 -9.42 5.28 -6.20
CA SER A 87 -10.48 6.14 -5.71
C SER A 87 -11.45 5.34 -4.85
N ALA A 88 -12.16 6.03 -3.96
CA ALA A 88 -13.20 5.38 -3.15
C ALA A 88 -14.27 4.72 -4.03
N GLU A 89 -14.66 5.40 -5.11
CA GLU A 89 -15.66 4.89 -6.05
C GLU A 89 -15.20 3.61 -6.73
N ASP A 90 -13.98 3.61 -7.28
CA ASP A 90 -13.43 2.44 -7.94
C ASP A 90 -13.29 1.27 -6.96
N PHE A 91 -12.85 1.55 -5.74
CA PHE A 91 -12.70 0.52 -4.73
C PHE A 91 -14.04 -0.17 -4.42
N GLU A 92 -15.10 0.62 -4.17
CA GLU A 92 -16.41 0.07 -3.84
C GLU A 92 -17.02 -0.70 -5.02
N GLU A 93 -16.78 -0.24 -6.25
CA GLU A 93 -17.28 -0.93 -7.44
C GLU A 93 -16.53 -2.23 -7.71
N GLU A 94 -15.21 -2.17 -7.74
CA GLU A 94 -14.39 -3.31 -8.15
C GLU A 94 -14.33 -4.42 -7.10
N ARG A 95 -14.46 -4.08 -5.82
CA ARG A 95 -14.40 -5.10 -4.75
C ARG A 95 -15.54 -6.12 -4.84
N LYS A 96 -16.59 -5.80 -5.57
CA LYS A 96 -17.73 -6.71 -5.78
C LYS A 96 -17.38 -7.89 -6.68
N TYR A 97 -16.30 -7.76 -7.45
CA TYR A 97 -15.92 -8.76 -8.45
C TYR A 97 -14.64 -9.47 -8.03
N PRO A 98 -14.71 -10.76 -7.65
CA PRO A 98 -13.53 -11.49 -7.14
C PRO A 98 -12.35 -11.55 -8.11
N TYR A 99 -12.63 -11.43 -9.41
CA TYR A 99 -11.60 -11.49 -10.45
C TYR A 99 -11.03 -10.14 -10.82
N SER A 100 -11.54 -9.05 -10.25
CA SER A 100 -10.94 -7.74 -10.47
C SER A 100 -9.66 -7.62 -9.66
N PHE A 101 -8.81 -6.67 -10.02
CA PHE A 101 -7.59 -6.39 -9.27
C PHE A 101 -7.89 -6.08 -7.81
N VAL A 102 -8.83 -5.18 -7.56
CA VAL A 102 -9.23 -4.81 -6.19
C VAL A 102 -9.87 -5.98 -5.47
N GLY A 103 -10.78 -6.71 -6.15
CA GLY A 103 -11.44 -7.86 -5.55
C GLY A 103 -10.45 -8.92 -5.08
N GLU A 104 -9.41 -9.17 -5.87
CA GLU A 104 -8.37 -10.12 -5.52
C GLU A 104 -7.55 -9.63 -4.30
N ILE A 105 -7.24 -8.34 -4.25
CA ILE A 105 -6.53 -7.77 -3.11
C ILE A 105 -7.35 -7.90 -1.82
N VAL A 106 -8.64 -7.60 -1.87
CA VAL A 106 -9.51 -7.70 -0.70
C VAL A 106 -9.61 -9.15 -0.22
N GLU A 107 -9.62 -10.10 -1.13
CA GLU A 107 -9.70 -11.52 -0.77
C GLU A 107 -8.40 -12.10 -0.24
N ARG A 108 -7.27 -11.77 -0.87
CA ARG A 108 -5.98 -12.39 -0.58
C ARG A 108 -4.99 -11.50 0.13
N GLY A 109 -5.19 -10.19 0.08
CA GLY A 109 -4.30 -9.24 0.72
C GLY A 109 -4.62 -9.05 2.19
N ARG A 110 -3.93 -8.09 2.79
CA ARG A 110 -4.11 -7.77 4.19
C ARG A 110 -4.31 -6.27 4.34
N ARG A 111 -5.39 -5.85 5.00
CA ARG A 111 -5.59 -4.45 5.32
C ARG A 111 -4.62 -4.06 6.43
N VAL A 112 -3.73 -3.11 6.14
CA VAL A 112 -2.70 -2.67 7.08
C VAL A 112 -3.02 -1.31 7.70
N TYR A 113 -4.03 -0.61 7.18
CA TYR A 113 -4.46 0.67 7.73
C TYR A 113 -5.92 0.92 7.40
N GLU A 114 -6.64 1.48 8.34
CA GLU A 114 -8.00 2.00 8.14
C GLU A 114 -8.13 3.30 8.91
N SER A 115 -8.66 4.34 8.24
CA SER A 115 -8.88 5.63 8.86
C SER A 115 -9.89 5.51 10.00
N PRO A 116 -9.62 6.12 11.19
CA PRO A 116 -10.58 6.12 12.29
C PRO A 116 -11.89 6.82 11.94
N ALA A 117 -11.85 7.74 11.00
CA ALA A 117 -13.03 8.50 10.60
C ALA A 117 -13.86 7.82 9.51
N GLY A 118 -13.45 6.61 9.13
CA GLY A 118 -14.14 5.86 8.09
C GLY A 118 -13.63 6.12 6.72
#